data_ad9859687aeff48e8ca9235bbe251526
#
_entry.id   ad9859687aeff48e8ca9235bbe251526
#
_cell.length_a   1.000
_cell.length_b   1.000
_cell.length_c   1.000
_cell.angle_alpha   90.00
_cell.angle_beta   90.00
_cell.angle_gamma   90.00
#
_symmetry.space_group_name_H-M   'P 1'
#
loop_
_entity.id
_entity.type
_entity.pdbx_description
1 polymer ?
#
loop_
_entity_poly.entity_id
_entity_poly.type
_entity_poly.pdbx_seq_one_letter_code
_entity_poly.pdbx_strand_id
1 'polypeptide(L)'
;MIWNTDKYSYVWDRFLSLDLTTKILPVYPGDQDFLTAVLSPQEIKFFDNNLVQSWRWQIKDGGMDFKSRHYKRPGAGSLPSADTNIMIFHGKPKPHEVSDQIIVDNWR
;
A
#
# COMPACT_ATOMS: atom_id res chain seq x y z
N MET A 1 7.56 -0.86 3.64
CA MET A 1 8.13 0.40 4.13
C MET A 1 9.60 0.16 4.47
N ILE A 2 10.50 1.04 4.03
CA ILE A 2 11.95 0.96 4.31
C ILE A 2 12.36 2.33 4.85
N TRP A 3 13.07 2.37 5.97
CA TRP A 3 13.56 3.60 6.56
C TRP A 3 14.92 3.42 7.24
N ASN A 4 15.61 4.53 7.48
CA ASN A 4 16.80 4.56 8.31
C ASN A 4 16.38 4.83 9.77
N THR A 5 16.56 3.84 10.64
CA THR A 5 16.12 3.89 12.04
C THR A 5 16.77 5.01 12.83
N ASP A 6 18.06 5.29 12.57
CA ASP A 6 18.80 6.33 13.31
C ASP A 6 18.27 7.74 12.99
N LYS A 7 17.89 7.96 11.71
CA LYS A 7 17.34 9.24 11.28
C LYS A 7 15.93 9.50 11.80
N TYR A 8 15.13 8.45 11.98
CA TYR A 8 13.69 8.55 12.24
C TYR A 8 13.30 8.06 13.64
N SER A 9 14.22 8.01 14.59
CA SER A 9 13.93 7.65 15.99
C SER A 9 12.84 8.55 16.60
N TYR A 10 12.79 9.82 16.23
CA TYR A 10 11.77 10.76 16.68
C TYR A 10 10.33 10.33 16.38
N VAL A 11 10.11 9.52 15.36
CA VAL A 11 8.78 8.96 15.04
C VAL A 11 8.32 8.04 16.15
N TRP A 12 9.24 7.22 16.68
CA TRP A 12 8.98 6.35 17.84
C TRP A 12 8.75 7.16 19.10
N ASP A 13 9.58 8.17 19.35
CA ASP A 13 9.41 9.05 20.51
C ASP A 13 8.06 9.77 20.45
N ARG A 14 7.65 10.20 19.26
CA ARG A 14 6.33 10.79 19.04
C ARG A 14 5.21 9.80 19.31
N PHE A 15 5.33 8.57 18.87
CA PHE A 15 4.36 7.50 19.14
C PHE A 15 4.23 7.27 20.65
N LEU A 16 5.34 7.12 21.36
CA LEU A 16 5.35 6.91 22.81
C LEU A 16 4.78 8.09 23.61
N SER A 17 4.89 9.31 23.09
CA SER A 17 4.36 10.51 23.72
C SER A 17 2.82 10.63 23.65
N LEU A 18 2.16 9.80 22.85
CA LEU A 18 0.72 9.83 22.63
C LEU A 18 0.05 8.68 23.40
N ASP A 19 -1.13 8.97 23.94
CA ASP A 19 -1.97 7.91 24.51
C ASP A 19 -2.55 7.05 23.39
N LEU A 20 -2.24 5.76 23.42
CA LEU A 20 -2.65 4.81 22.40
C LEU A 20 -4.17 4.73 22.24
N THR A 21 -4.89 4.71 23.35
CA THR A 21 -6.34 4.48 23.36
C THR A 21 -7.15 5.71 23.04
N THR A 22 -6.73 6.86 23.55
CA THR A 22 -7.49 8.11 23.44
C THR A 22 -7.03 9.01 22.31
N LYS A 23 -5.79 8.90 21.87
CA LYS A 23 -5.19 9.82 20.88
C LYS A 23 -4.72 9.14 19.60
N ILE A 24 -4.18 7.93 19.67
CA ILE A 24 -3.66 7.26 18.47
C ILE A 24 -4.77 6.55 17.71
N LEU A 25 -5.44 5.56 18.30
CA LEU A 25 -6.42 4.74 17.60
C LEU A 25 -7.62 5.49 17.02
N PRO A 26 -8.20 6.50 17.72
CA PRO A 26 -9.30 7.27 17.14
C PRO A 26 -8.90 8.20 16.00
N VAL A 27 -7.64 8.67 15.99
CA VAL A 27 -7.16 9.66 15.00
C VAL A 27 -6.43 8.99 13.85
N TYR A 28 -5.70 7.92 14.13
CA TYR A 28 -4.88 7.20 13.17
C TYR A 28 -5.34 5.74 13.11
N PRO A 29 -6.24 5.38 12.18
CA PRO A 29 -6.76 4.00 12.06
C PRO A 29 -5.70 2.97 11.70
N GLY A 30 -4.55 3.40 11.19
CA GLY A 30 -3.43 2.54 10.84
C GLY A 30 -2.07 3.19 11.06
N ASP A 31 -1.04 2.38 11.02
CA ASP A 31 0.36 2.82 11.12
C ASP A 31 0.74 3.78 10.00
N GLN A 32 0.23 3.57 8.79
CA GLN A 32 0.48 4.44 7.64
C GLN A 32 -0.11 5.83 7.84
N ASP A 33 -1.29 5.94 8.44
CA ASP A 33 -1.92 7.22 8.74
C ASP A 33 -1.10 8.00 9.76
N PHE A 34 -0.63 7.32 10.82
CA PHE A 34 0.24 7.92 11.81
C PHE A 34 1.57 8.40 11.20
N LEU A 35 2.23 7.56 10.43
CA LEU A 35 3.50 7.90 9.78
C LEU A 35 3.37 9.07 8.81
N THR A 36 2.28 9.09 8.03
CA THR A 36 2.00 10.19 7.10
C THR A 36 1.77 11.52 7.82
N ALA A 37 1.21 11.47 9.03
CA ALA A 37 0.99 12.67 9.84
C ALA A 37 2.24 13.17 10.56
N VAL A 38 3.16 12.28 10.90
CA VAL A 38 4.39 12.63 11.66
C VAL A 38 5.56 12.99 10.75
N LEU A 39 5.70 12.30 9.62
CA LEU A 39 6.76 12.58 8.64
C LEU A 39 6.40 13.77 7.76
N SER A 40 7.37 14.61 7.46
CA SER A 40 7.17 15.66 6.46
C SER A 40 7.07 15.06 5.05
N PRO A 41 6.34 15.69 4.13
CA PRO A 41 6.25 15.20 2.74
C PRO A 41 7.59 15.02 2.04
N GLN A 42 8.61 15.82 2.40
CA GLN A 42 9.96 15.75 1.85
C GLN A 42 10.74 14.52 2.34
N GLU A 43 10.32 13.94 3.45
CA GLU A 43 10.94 12.74 4.03
C GLU A 43 10.35 11.45 3.45
N ILE A 44 9.16 11.54 2.85
CA ILE A 44 8.47 10.39 2.27
C ILE A 44 8.88 10.27 0.79
N LYS A 45 9.46 9.14 0.45
CA LYS A 45 9.74 8.75 -0.94
C LYS A 45 8.88 7.55 -1.29
N PHE A 46 8.10 7.67 -2.34
CA PHE A 46 7.32 6.56 -2.87
C PHE A 46 8.13 5.79 -3.91
N PHE A 47 7.92 4.50 -3.97
CA PHE A 47 8.38 3.70 -5.09
C PHE A 47 7.65 4.13 -6.37
N ASP A 48 8.31 3.97 -7.51
CA ASP A 48 7.65 4.14 -8.80
C ASP A 48 6.42 3.22 -8.89
N ASN A 49 5.31 3.78 -9.37
CA ASN A 49 4.06 3.04 -9.49
C ASN A 49 4.12 1.86 -10.47
N ASN A 50 5.11 1.83 -11.36
CA ASN A 50 5.33 0.70 -12.24
C ASN A 50 6.14 -0.41 -11.55
N LEU A 51 7.05 -0.03 -10.66
CA LEU A 51 7.90 -0.96 -9.94
C LEU A 51 7.13 -1.76 -8.87
N VAL A 52 6.22 -1.09 -8.16
CA VAL A 52 5.40 -1.66 -7.09
C VAL A 52 3.94 -1.44 -7.42
N GLN A 53 3.23 -2.49 -7.79
CA GLN A 53 1.84 -2.40 -8.19
C GLN A 53 0.91 -3.15 -7.25
N SER A 54 -0.28 -2.61 -7.06
CA SER A 54 -1.34 -3.27 -6.32
C SER A 54 -2.18 -4.12 -7.27
N TRP A 55 -2.29 -5.43 -6.97
CA TRP A 55 -3.20 -6.32 -7.67
C TRP A 55 -4.63 -5.76 -7.72
N ARG A 56 -5.18 -5.42 -6.56
CA ARG A 56 -6.57 -4.99 -6.45
C ARG A 56 -6.85 -3.66 -7.13
N TRP A 57 -5.93 -2.70 -7.00
CA TRP A 57 -6.21 -1.32 -7.37
C TRP A 57 -5.67 -0.91 -8.73
N GLN A 58 -4.65 -1.60 -9.23
CA GLN A 58 -4.00 -1.24 -10.48
C GLN A 58 -4.17 -2.30 -11.56
N ILE A 59 -4.23 -3.58 -11.19
CA ILE A 59 -4.25 -4.69 -12.14
C ILE A 59 -5.67 -5.21 -12.36
N LYS A 60 -6.32 -5.67 -11.29
CA LYS A 60 -7.67 -6.22 -11.38
C LYS A 60 -8.66 -5.18 -11.90
N ASP A 61 -9.48 -5.59 -12.87
CA ASP A 61 -10.56 -4.78 -13.45
C ASP A 61 -10.10 -3.41 -13.99
N GLY A 62 -8.84 -3.32 -14.46
CA GLY A 62 -8.30 -2.08 -15.03
C GLY A 62 -7.95 -1.02 -14.02
N GLY A 63 -7.84 -1.41 -12.75
CA GLY A 63 -7.53 -0.52 -11.65
C GLY A 63 -8.75 0.20 -11.06
N MET A 64 -8.52 0.89 -9.96
CA MET A 64 -9.53 1.62 -9.22
C MET A 64 -9.28 3.13 -9.29
N ASP A 65 -10.33 3.90 -9.49
CA ASP A 65 -10.27 5.34 -9.29
C ASP A 65 -10.31 5.64 -7.79
N PHE A 66 -9.23 6.24 -7.28
CA PHE A 66 -9.09 6.56 -5.86
C PHE A 66 -10.10 7.59 -5.34
N LYS A 67 -10.59 8.49 -6.21
CA LYS A 67 -11.57 9.52 -5.80
C LYS A 67 -12.95 8.92 -5.64
N SER A 68 -13.40 8.18 -6.63
CA SER A 68 -14.73 7.56 -6.62
C SER A 68 -14.78 6.21 -5.92
N ARG A 69 -13.62 5.57 -5.68
CA ARG A 69 -13.45 4.19 -5.19
C ARG A 69 -14.15 3.14 -6.06
N HIS A 70 -14.35 3.45 -7.34
CA HIS A 70 -14.89 2.52 -8.32
C HIS A 70 -13.80 2.01 -9.26
N TYR A 71 -13.95 0.78 -9.72
CA TYR A 71 -13.07 0.22 -10.75
C TYR A 71 -13.29 0.95 -12.08
N LYS A 72 -12.20 1.32 -12.73
CA LYS A 72 -12.24 2.08 -13.98
C LYS A 72 -12.83 1.28 -15.13
N ARG A 73 -12.57 -0.01 -15.15
CA ARG A 73 -13.04 -0.94 -16.20
C ARG A 73 -13.42 -2.28 -15.54
N PRO A 74 -14.64 -2.40 -15.00
CA PRO A 74 -15.10 -3.65 -14.42
C PRO A 74 -15.00 -4.81 -15.41
N GLY A 75 -14.44 -5.92 -14.98
CA GLY A 75 -14.26 -7.13 -15.79
C GLY A 75 -13.12 -7.07 -16.82
N ALA A 76 -12.36 -5.99 -16.87
CA ALA A 76 -11.22 -5.83 -17.78
C ALA A 76 -9.93 -5.76 -16.98
N GLY A 77 -9.38 -6.90 -16.62
CA GLY A 77 -8.08 -6.99 -15.95
C GLY A 77 -6.97 -6.31 -16.78
N SER A 78 -6.01 -5.75 -16.12
CA SER A 78 -4.79 -5.20 -16.72
C SER A 78 -3.61 -6.11 -16.42
N LEU A 79 -2.65 -6.17 -17.33
CA LEU A 79 -1.37 -6.80 -17.03
C LEU A 79 -0.52 -5.86 -16.16
N PRO A 80 0.34 -6.42 -15.30
CA PRO A 80 1.37 -5.62 -14.63
C PRO A 80 2.25 -4.90 -15.66
N SER A 81 2.84 -3.79 -15.25
CA SER A 81 3.91 -3.16 -16.03
C SER A 81 5.07 -4.14 -16.22
N ALA A 82 5.77 -4.04 -17.35
CA ALA A 82 6.99 -4.85 -17.61
C ALA A 82 8.07 -4.65 -16.53
N ASP A 83 8.06 -3.50 -15.87
CA ASP A 83 9.02 -3.14 -14.81
C ASP A 83 8.52 -3.55 -13.40
N THR A 84 7.35 -4.19 -13.29
CA THR A 84 6.81 -4.58 -11.98
C THR A 84 7.64 -5.68 -11.35
N ASN A 85 8.26 -5.37 -10.23
CA ASN A 85 9.03 -6.33 -9.43
C ASN A 85 8.28 -6.77 -8.16
N ILE A 86 7.35 -5.96 -7.68
CA ILE A 86 6.60 -6.23 -6.46
C ILE A 86 5.12 -6.05 -6.73
N MET A 87 4.33 -7.09 -6.44
CA MET A 87 2.88 -7.03 -6.48
C MET A 87 2.31 -7.13 -5.07
N ILE A 88 1.49 -6.17 -4.68
CA ILE A 88 0.90 -6.06 -3.35
C ILE A 88 -0.56 -6.52 -3.39
N PHE A 89 -0.92 -7.42 -2.49
CA PHE A 89 -2.30 -7.87 -2.28
C PHE A 89 -2.85 -7.24 -0.99
N HIS A 90 -3.73 -6.26 -1.14
CA HIS A 90 -4.39 -5.61 -0.01
C HIS A 90 -5.66 -6.38 0.38
N GLY A 91 -5.64 -6.99 1.57
CA GLY A 91 -6.80 -7.71 2.10
C GLY A 91 -7.07 -9.03 1.37
N LYS A 92 -8.25 -9.18 0.80
CA LYS A 92 -8.65 -10.32 -0.05
C LYS A 92 -8.92 -9.88 -1.49
N PRO A 93 -8.69 -10.76 -2.48
CA PRO A 93 -8.13 -12.12 -2.36
C PRO A 93 -6.62 -12.07 -2.00
N LYS A 94 -6.14 -13.15 -1.41
CA LYS A 94 -4.70 -13.40 -1.25
C LYS A 94 -4.14 -14.03 -2.54
N PRO A 95 -2.81 -14.05 -2.77
CA PRO A 95 -2.24 -14.61 -4.01
C PRO A 95 -2.73 -16.02 -4.32
N HIS A 96 -2.81 -16.90 -3.32
CA HIS A 96 -3.27 -18.29 -3.47
C HIS A 96 -4.79 -18.44 -3.71
N GLU A 97 -5.54 -17.37 -3.57
CA GLU A 97 -6.99 -17.32 -3.84
C GLU A 97 -7.30 -16.77 -5.25
N VAL A 98 -6.28 -16.40 -6.01
CA VAL A 98 -6.41 -15.78 -7.34
C VAL A 98 -6.09 -16.81 -8.43
N SER A 99 -6.98 -16.94 -9.40
CA SER A 99 -6.84 -17.86 -10.54
C SER A 99 -6.26 -17.21 -11.80
N ASP A 100 -5.90 -15.93 -11.74
CA ASP A 100 -5.26 -15.26 -12.89
C ASP A 100 -3.92 -15.91 -13.21
N GLN A 101 -3.71 -16.24 -14.48
CA GLN A 101 -2.56 -17.02 -14.93
C GLN A 101 -1.24 -16.39 -14.49
N ILE A 102 -1.10 -15.07 -14.58
CA ILE A 102 0.12 -14.39 -14.16
C ILE A 102 0.44 -14.59 -12.67
N ILE A 103 -0.59 -14.71 -11.83
CA ILE A 103 -0.39 -14.97 -10.40
C ILE A 103 -0.04 -16.43 -10.19
N VAL A 104 -0.75 -17.36 -10.86
CA VAL A 104 -0.50 -18.79 -10.77
C VAL A 104 0.94 -19.15 -11.21
N ASP A 105 1.42 -18.51 -12.27
CA ASP A 105 2.76 -18.77 -12.83
C ASP A 105 3.90 -18.22 -11.95
N ASN A 106 3.64 -17.16 -11.21
CA ASN A 106 4.68 -16.43 -10.46
C ASN A 106 4.57 -16.60 -8.93
N TRP A 107 3.46 -17.10 -8.42
CA TRP A 107 3.29 -17.38 -7.00
C TRP A 107 3.63 -18.84 -6.67
N ARG A 108 4.68 -19.04 -5.88
CA ARG A 108 5.13 -20.36 -5.40
C ARG A 108 5.25 -20.41 -3.89
#